data_fcca6a2dfcb1e6b69fae0c9c97b2cde6
#
_entry.id   fcca6a2dfcb1e6b69fae0c9c97b2cde6
#
_cell.length_a   1.000
_cell.length_b   1.000
_cell.length_c   1.000
_cell.angle_alpha   90.00
_cell.angle_beta   90.00
_cell.angle_gamma   90.00
#
_symmetry.space_group_name_H-M   'P 1'
#
loop_
_entity.id
_entity.type
_entity.pdbx_description
1 polymer ?
#
loop_
_entity_poly.entity_id
_entity_poly.type
_entity_poly.pdbx_seq_one_letter_code
_entity_poly.pdbx_strand_id
1 'polypeptide(L)'
;MKYDIIVVGSGPGGYVAAIRASQLGRKVALVERAEAGGVCLNWGCIPTKALLKSAQVYTYCKSAEHYGISLTGEVHPNLEKIVARSRGVAETMSKGVAFLLKKNNIDLIQGFGRLTAAGRLDVDGTHYEADHIILATGARPHEMAFMPVDGEHVISSRQALTLTRLPETMVVVGSGAIGSEFAWFYAALGVKVTVVEYMPRMMPLEDEEVSKAMERAFRKLRAAVMTSTTVKSVRVNAEGRCEVEIEGKKGPETLTADIVLSAVGIKSNIEGIGLEELGIAVERDKVLVDQFYRTNVPGVYAIGDIVGGPALAHVASAEGICCVEAICGLDPAPVDYSAIPSCVFTSPEVASVGMTEQQAQERGVAYKVGRFPFTASGKATAAGDRDGFVKLLFGEDDTLLGAHMVGQNVTEMIAEPTLARMLGATAHRIARTIHAHPTMNEGVMEAAEAALGEAIHL
;
A
#
# COMPACT_ATOMS: atom_id res chain seq x y z
N MET A 1 0.76 -25.80 26.09
CA MET A 1 -0.71 -25.63 25.91
C MET A 1 -1.07 -26.05 24.48
N LYS A 2 -2.27 -26.63 24.27
CA LYS A 2 -2.72 -27.03 22.95
C LYS A 2 -3.85 -26.10 22.46
N TYR A 3 -3.76 -25.68 21.21
CA TYR A 3 -4.74 -24.88 20.48
C TYR A 3 -5.22 -25.63 19.23
N ASP A 4 -6.34 -25.23 18.66
CA ASP A 4 -6.74 -25.71 17.34
C ASP A 4 -5.91 -24.99 16.26
N ILE A 5 -5.75 -23.66 16.41
CA ILE A 5 -5.00 -22.82 15.46
C ILE A 5 -4.07 -21.88 16.23
N ILE A 6 -2.82 -21.80 15.83
CA ILE A 6 -1.90 -20.73 16.23
C ILE A 6 -1.56 -19.89 15.00
N VAL A 7 -1.70 -18.56 15.13
CA VAL A 7 -1.30 -17.60 14.10
C VAL A 7 -0.03 -16.90 14.55
N VAL A 8 0.98 -16.82 13.68
CA VAL A 8 2.27 -16.18 13.97
C VAL A 8 2.36 -14.85 13.21
N GLY A 9 2.27 -13.75 13.93
CA GLY A 9 2.20 -12.37 13.43
C GLY A 9 0.78 -11.78 13.52
N SER A 10 0.66 -10.57 14.07
CA SER A 10 -0.60 -9.87 14.31
C SER A 10 -0.93 -8.79 13.27
N GLY A 11 -0.25 -8.80 12.13
CA GLY A 11 -0.60 -7.91 11.01
C GLY A 11 -2.03 -8.15 10.50
N PRO A 12 -2.50 -7.37 9.50
CA PRO A 12 -3.86 -7.47 8.97
C PRO A 12 -4.30 -8.90 8.61
N GLY A 13 -3.43 -9.69 7.99
CA GLY A 13 -3.72 -11.10 7.73
C GLY A 13 -3.89 -11.91 9.01
N GLY A 14 -2.95 -11.74 9.96
CA GLY A 14 -2.90 -12.57 11.17
C GLY A 14 -4.04 -12.30 12.14
N TYR A 15 -4.32 -11.03 12.52
CA TYR A 15 -5.39 -10.78 13.48
C TYR A 15 -6.77 -11.06 12.88
N VAL A 16 -6.96 -10.83 11.57
CA VAL A 16 -8.22 -11.17 10.88
C VAL A 16 -8.42 -12.68 10.82
N ALA A 17 -7.39 -13.45 10.46
CA ALA A 17 -7.43 -14.91 10.49
C ALA A 17 -7.74 -15.45 11.90
N ALA A 18 -7.07 -14.93 12.93
CA ALA A 18 -7.31 -15.34 14.31
C ALA A 18 -8.75 -15.08 14.77
N ILE A 19 -9.30 -13.89 14.45
CA ILE A 19 -10.68 -13.55 14.79
C ILE A 19 -11.66 -14.44 14.02
N ARG A 20 -11.44 -14.66 12.71
CA ARG A 20 -12.31 -15.53 11.91
C ARG A 20 -12.30 -16.96 12.43
N ALA A 21 -11.15 -17.49 12.81
CA ALA A 21 -11.02 -18.81 13.42
C ALA A 21 -11.81 -18.92 14.73
N SER A 22 -11.70 -17.93 15.61
CA SER A 22 -12.47 -17.88 16.85
C SER A 22 -13.99 -17.81 16.60
N GLN A 23 -14.45 -17.02 15.61
CA GLN A 23 -15.85 -16.96 15.22
C GLN A 23 -16.39 -18.30 14.72
N LEU A 24 -15.52 -19.16 14.18
CA LEU A 24 -15.83 -20.52 13.74
C LEU A 24 -15.64 -21.55 14.87
N GLY A 25 -15.57 -21.10 16.12
CA GLY A 25 -15.54 -21.94 17.32
C GLY A 25 -14.18 -22.61 17.62
N ARG A 26 -13.10 -22.16 16.98
CA ARG A 26 -11.75 -22.70 17.22
C ARG A 26 -11.10 -22.03 18.43
N LYS A 27 -10.31 -22.80 19.19
CA LYS A 27 -9.43 -22.28 20.24
C LYS A 27 -8.17 -21.74 19.59
N VAL A 28 -7.94 -20.42 19.71
CA VAL A 28 -6.91 -19.70 18.95
C VAL A 28 -5.91 -19.01 19.87
N ALA A 29 -4.63 -19.09 19.51
CA ALA A 29 -3.60 -18.18 19.99
C ALA A 29 -3.01 -17.38 18.82
N LEU A 30 -2.57 -16.16 19.10
CA LEU A 30 -1.86 -15.30 18.19
C LEU A 30 -0.54 -14.89 18.83
N VAL A 31 0.57 -15.13 18.12
CA VAL A 31 1.93 -14.80 18.57
C VAL A 31 2.37 -13.50 17.90
N GLU A 32 2.84 -12.53 18.68
CA GLU A 32 3.37 -11.26 18.16
C GLU A 32 4.65 -10.87 18.92
N ARG A 33 5.68 -10.47 18.17
CA ARG A 33 6.96 -10.06 18.75
C ARG A 33 7.04 -8.56 19.11
N ALA A 34 6.14 -7.75 18.57
CA ALA A 34 6.12 -6.30 18.73
C ALA A 34 4.70 -5.80 19.07
N GLU A 35 4.25 -4.75 18.45
CA GLU A 35 2.94 -4.16 18.71
C GLU A 35 1.83 -4.89 17.95
N ALA A 36 0.69 -5.11 18.58
CA ALA A 36 -0.49 -5.69 17.94
C ALA A 36 -0.94 -4.87 16.72
N GLY A 37 -1.30 -5.56 15.63
CA GLY A 37 -1.70 -4.94 14.37
C GLY A 37 -0.58 -4.87 13.32
N GLY A 38 0.64 -5.29 13.68
CA GLY A 38 1.79 -5.40 12.77
C GLY A 38 2.22 -4.09 12.13
N VAL A 39 2.97 -4.19 11.02
CA VAL A 39 3.57 -3.02 10.34
C VAL A 39 2.49 -2.05 9.83
N CYS A 40 1.40 -2.53 9.23
CA CYS A 40 0.38 -1.65 8.64
C CYS A 40 -0.19 -0.64 9.65
N LEU A 41 -0.53 -1.07 10.86
CA LEU A 41 -1.15 -0.21 11.86
C LEU A 41 -0.13 0.62 12.64
N ASN A 42 1.09 0.12 12.80
CA ASN A 42 2.08 0.76 13.67
C ASN A 42 3.20 1.50 12.91
N TRP A 43 3.63 0.99 11.75
CA TRP A 43 4.84 1.45 11.03
C TRP A 43 4.66 1.52 9.51
N GLY A 44 3.41 1.58 9.03
CA GLY A 44 3.09 1.59 7.61
C GLY A 44 1.84 2.40 7.29
N CYS A 45 0.78 1.72 6.83
CA CYS A 45 -0.42 2.33 6.23
C CYS A 45 -1.02 3.45 7.09
N ILE A 46 -1.42 3.13 8.32
CA ILE A 46 -2.22 4.04 9.16
C ILE A 46 -1.42 5.27 9.61
N PRO A 47 -0.21 5.14 10.20
CA PRO A 47 0.55 6.32 10.57
C PRO A 47 0.97 7.17 9.36
N THR A 48 1.26 6.57 8.20
CA THR A 48 1.53 7.33 6.98
C THR A 48 0.31 8.15 6.55
N LYS A 49 -0.88 7.56 6.50
CA LYS A 49 -2.12 8.29 6.14
C LYS A 49 -2.43 9.42 7.12
N ALA A 50 -2.08 9.24 8.40
CA ALA A 50 -2.18 10.31 9.40
C ALA A 50 -1.21 11.48 9.10
N LEU A 51 0.02 11.19 8.65
CA LEU A 51 0.98 12.21 8.20
C LEU A 51 0.46 12.95 6.95
N LEU A 52 0.05 12.18 5.92
CA LEU A 52 -0.47 12.72 4.66
C LEU A 52 -1.67 13.65 4.91
N LYS A 53 -2.60 13.26 5.80
CA LYS A 53 -3.73 14.12 6.18
C LYS A 53 -3.29 15.42 6.83
N SER A 54 -2.27 15.39 7.67
CA SER A 54 -1.72 16.62 8.28
C SER A 54 -1.09 17.55 7.22
N ALA A 55 -0.36 16.99 6.25
CA ALA A 55 0.21 17.75 5.14
C ALA A 55 -0.89 18.31 4.21
N GLN A 56 -1.96 17.56 3.95
CA GLN A 56 -3.11 18.03 3.19
C GLN A 56 -3.79 19.23 3.88
N VAL A 57 -4.00 19.16 5.21
CA VAL A 57 -4.55 20.26 5.98
C VAL A 57 -3.64 21.49 5.90
N TYR A 58 -2.32 21.31 6.02
CA TYR A 58 -1.36 22.39 5.85
C TYR A 58 -1.46 23.04 4.46
N THR A 59 -1.60 22.23 3.41
CA THR A 59 -1.79 22.72 2.03
C THR A 59 -3.08 23.54 1.90
N TYR A 60 -4.18 23.10 2.51
CA TYR A 60 -5.42 23.90 2.56
C TYR A 60 -5.24 25.22 3.31
N CYS A 61 -4.52 25.22 4.42
CA CYS A 61 -4.21 26.48 5.13
C CYS A 61 -3.41 27.44 4.24
N LYS A 62 -2.44 26.96 3.46
CA LYS A 62 -1.68 27.79 2.53
C LYS A 62 -2.51 28.38 1.39
N SER A 63 -3.59 27.73 1.00
CA SER A 63 -4.51 28.14 -0.04
C SER A 63 -5.86 28.64 0.49
N ALA A 64 -5.94 28.99 1.77
CA ALA A 64 -7.19 29.34 2.46
C ALA A 64 -7.96 30.48 1.78
N GLU A 65 -7.24 31.47 1.23
CA GLU A 65 -7.85 32.61 0.50
C GLU A 65 -8.64 32.14 -0.74
N HIS A 66 -8.23 31.07 -1.39
CA HIS A 66 -8.97 30.47 -2.51
C HIS A 66 -10.39 30.02 -2.10
N TYR A 67 -10.55 29.66 -0.82
CA TYR A 67 -11.83 29.27 -0.22
C TYR A 67 -12.54 30.42 0.51
N GLY A 68 -12.07 31.65 0.37
CA GLY A 68 -12.62 32.82 1.06
C GLY A 68 -12.32 32.89 2.55
N ILE A 69 -11.29 32.19 3.01
CA ILE A 69 -10.88 32.13 4.42
C ILE A 69 -9.62 32.98 4.60
N SER A 70 -9.70 34.02 5.42
CA SER A 70 -8.56 34.86 5.79
C SER A 70 -7.86 34.28 7.04
N LEU A 71 -6.56 34.02 6.93
CA LEU A 71 -5.72 33.64 8.06
C LEU A 71 -4.84 34.83 8.46
N THR A 72 -4.69 35.04 9.77
CA THR A 72 -3.79 36.07 10.32
C THR A 72 -2.45 35.42 10.69
N GLY A 73 -1.34 36.02 10.23
CA GLY A 73 0.01 35.52 10.46
C GLY A 73 0.42 34.40 9.47
N GLU A 74 1.64 33.92 9.67
CA GLU A 74 2.18 32.84 8.83
C GLU A 74 1.83 31.45 9.38
N VAL A 75 1.49 30.54 8.49
CA VAL A 75 1.21 29.15 8.83
C VAL A 75 2.45 28.31 8.58
N HIS A 76 2.96 27.68 9.63
CA HIS A 76 4.13 26.82 9.58
C HIS A 76 3.80 25.39 10.02
N PRO A 77 4.33 24.35 9.35
CA PRO A 77 4.16 22.98 9.80
C PRO A 77 5.04 22.73 11.04
N ASN A 78 4.49 22.09 12.05
CA ASN A 78 5.25 21.59 13.19
C ASN A 78 5.38 20.07 13.07
N LEU A 79 6.52 19.60 12.55
CA LEU A 79 6.72 18.18 12.26
C LEU A 79 6.62 17.33 13.52
N GLU A 80 7.16 17.77 14.65
CA GLU A 80 7.10 17.02 15.91
C GLU A 80 5.64 16.74 16.32
N LYS A 81 4.77 17.75 16.25
CA LYS A 81 3.33 17.59 16.54
C LYS A 81 2.61 16.72 15.49
N ILE A 82 2.98 16.84 14.23
CA ILE A 82 2.44 16.01 13.14
C ILE A 82 2.80 14.54 13.38
N VAL A 83 4.06 14.27 13.72
CA VAL A 83 4.54 12.93 14.06
C VAL A 83 3.87 12.41 15.34
N ALA A 84 3.80 13.21 16.40
CA ALA A 84 3.13 12.82 17.63
C ALA A 84 1.67 12.43 17.39
N ARG A 85 0.93 13.20 16.55
CA ARG A 85 -0.42 12.84 16.12
C ARG A 85 -0.45 11.49 15.40
N SER A 86 0.45 11.27 14.45
CA SER A 86 0.54 10.01 13.69
C SER A 86 0.81 8.83 14.62
N ARG A 87 1.72 8.97 15.57
CA ARG A 87 2.02 7.91 16.57
C ARG A 87 0.83 7.64 17.49
N GLY A 88 0.10 8.68 17.92
CA GLY A 88 -1.12 8.52 18.73
C GLY A 88 -2.24 7.77 17.96
N VAL A 89 -2.36 8.00 16.65
CA VAL A 89 -3.29 7.23 15.81
C VAL A 89 -2.87 5.75 15.75
N ALA A 90 -1.58 5.46 15.52
CA ALA A 90 -1.06 4.10 15.50
C ALA A 90 -1.30 3.38 16.84
N GLU A 91 -1.03 4.04 17.97
CA GLU A 91 -1.28 3.48 19.31
C GLU A 91 -2.77 3.16 19.53
N THR A 92 -3.66 4.05 19.10
CA THR A 92 -5.11 3.82 19.18
C THR A 92 -5.53 2.59 18.40
N MET A 93 -5.00 2.41 17.19
CA MET A 93 -5.31 1.25 16.35
C MET A 93 -4.76 -0.06 16.93
N SER A 94 -3.52 -0.03 17.46
CA SER A 94 -2.91 -1.20 18.11
C SER A 94 -3.72 -1.65 19.35
N LYS A 95 -4.13 -0.69 20.19
CA LYS A 95 -5.03 -0.96 21.33
C LYS A 95 -6.38 -1.54 20.87
N GLY A 96 -6.90 -1.05 19.74
CA GLY A 96 -8.12 -1.57 19.13
C GLY A 96 -7.99 -3.05 18.73
N VAL A 97 -6.88 -3.44 18.09
CA VAL A 97 -6.63 -4.85 17.76
C VAL A 97 -6.51 -5.70 19.03
N ALA A 98 -5.74 -5.26 20.03
CA ALA A 98 -5.63 -5.99 21.29
C ALA A 98 -7.01 -6.19 21.98
N PHE A 99 -7.87 -5.17 21.93
CA PHE A 99 -9.25 -5.28 22.41
C PHE A 99 -10.07 -6.30 21.61
N LEU A 100 -9.96 -6.31 20.27
CA LEU A 100 -10.67 -7.28 19.43
C LEU A 100 -10.22 -8.71 19.68
N LEU A 101 -8.92 -8.95 19.87
CA LEU A 101 -8.39 -10.28 20.23
C LEU A 101 -8.97 -10.74 21.56
N LYS A 102 -8.94 -9.90 22.59
CA LYS A 102 -9.53 -10.19 23.90
C LYS A 102 -11.03 -10.45 23.82
N LYS A 103 -11.79 -9.63 23.07
CA LYS A 103 -13.23 -9.79 22.86
C LYS A 103 -13.59 -11.14 22.23
N ASN A 104 -12.72 -11.66 21.37
CA ASN A 104 -12.91 -12.94 20.69
C ASN A 104 -12.21 -14.11 21.43
N ASN A 105 -11.82 -13.96 22.70
CA ASN A 105 -11.14 -14.99 23.51
C ASN A 105 -9.90 -15.59 22.84
N ILE A 106 -9.11 -14.76 22.18
CA ILE A 106 -7.85 -15.15 21.54
C ILE A 106 -6.71 -14.84 22.50
N ASP A 107 -5.87 -15.83 22.78
CA ASP A 107 -4.68 -15.65 23.62
C ASP A 107 -3.60 -14.93 22.82
N LEU A 108 -3.26 -13.70 23.20
CA LEU A 108 -2.14 -12.96 22.63
C LEU A 108 -0.86 -13.34 23.37
N ILE A 109 0.04 -14.04 22.69
CA ILE A 109 1.34 -14.48 23.19
C ILE A 109 2.42 -13.54 22.68
N GLN A 110 3.07 -12.82 23.59
CA GLN A 110 4.18 -11.95 23.23
C GLN A 110 5.47 -12.78 23.05
N GLY A 111 6.18 -12.57 21.93
CA GLY A 111 7.46 -13.21 21.67
C GLY A 111 7.70 -13.58 20.20
N PHE A 112 8.89 -14.13 19.95
CA PHE A 112 9.29 -14.58 18.62
C PHE A 112 8.90 -16.05 18.40
N GLY A 113 7.97 -16.27 17.48
CA GLY A 113 7.48 -17.62 17.16
C GLY A 113 8.36 -18.32 16.12
N ARG A 114 8.85 -19.55 16.44
CA ARG A 114 9.62 -20.42 15.55
C ARG A 114 8.99 -21.81 15.48
N LEU A 115 8.76 -22.29 14.27
CA LEU A 115 8.36 -23.68 14.03
C LEU A 115 9.48 -24.63 14.44
N THR A 116 9.16 -25.68 15.22
CA THR A 116 10.12 -26.73 15.61
C THR A 116 9.74 -28.10 15.05
N ALA A 117 8.47 -28.30 14.75
CA ALA A 117 7.92 -29.43 14.02
C ALA A 117 6.54 -29.04 13.44
N ALA A 118 5.96 -29.89 12.59
CA ALA A 118 4.57 -29.75 12.20
C ALA A 118 3.68 -29.77 13.47
N GLY A 119 2.84 -28.72 13.63
CA GLY A 119 1.99 -28.55 14.80
C GLY A 119 2.71 -28.12 16.08
N ARG A 120 3.99 -27.76 16.04
CA ARG A 120 4.77 -27.33 17.22
C ARG A 120 5.46 -25.99 16.99
N LEU A 121 5.25 -25.07 17.91
CA LEU A 121 5.83 -23.73 17.91
C LEU A 121 6.61 -23.50 19.22
N ASP A 122 7.81 -22.97 19.10
CA ASP A 122 8.55 -22.39 20.21
C ASP A 122 8.34 -20.86 20.19
N VAL A 123 8.06 -20.28 21.34
CA VAL A 123 8.01 -18.83 21.54
C VAL A 123 8.94 -18.49 22.70
N ASP A 124 10.12 -17.98 22.39
CA ASP A 124 11.14 -17.58 23.34
C ASP A 124 11.42 -18.68 24.43
N GLY A 125 11.52 -19.94 24.00
CA GLY A 125 11.79 -21.09 24.85
C GLY A 125 10.54 -21.75 25.47
N THR A 126 9.34 -21.21 25.22
CA THR A 126 8.08 -21.84 25.63
C THR A 126 7.45 -22.58 24.45
N HIS A 127 7.11 -23.87 24.68
CA HIS A 127 6.57 -24.72 23.63
C HIS A 127 5.03 -24.73 23.62
N TYR A 128 4.47 -24.56 22.43
CA TYR A 128 3.04 -24.62 22.16
C TYR A 128 2.74 -25.65 21.07
N GLU A 129 1.56 -26.24 21.13
CA GLU A 129 1.06 -27.20 20.13
C GLU A 129 -0.24 -26.74 19.54
N ALA A 130 -0.41 -26.95 18.23
CA ALA A 130 -1.65 -26.69 17.51
C ALA A 130 -1.87 -27.69 16.41
N ASP A 131 -3.12 -27.93 16.06
CA ASP A 131 -3.46 -28.78 14.91
C ASP A 131 -3.12 -28.06 13.59
N HIS A 132 -3.19 -26.71 13.58
CA HIS A 132 -2.85 -25.85 12.44
C HIS A 132 -2.01 -24.64 12.89
N ILE A 133 -0.97 -24.31 12.13
CA ILE A 133 -0.16 -23.09 12.33
C ILE A 133 -0.19 -22.25 11.08
N ILE A 134 -0.58 -20.97 11.20
CA ILE A 134 -0.64 -19.99 10.12
C ILE A 134 0.51 -18.99 10.31
N LEU A 135 1.43 -18.94 9.35
CA LEU A 135 2.50 -17.96 9.32
C LEU A 135 1.99 -16.67 8.64
N ALA A 136 2.05 -15.55 9.35
CA ALA A 136 1.63 -14.22 8.90
C ALA A 136 2.65 -13.16 9.32
N THR A 137 3.95 -13.48 9.20
CA THR A 137 5.07 -12.71 9.76
C THR A 137 5.37 -11.41 9.02
N GLY A 138 4.72 -11.19 7.86
CA GLY A 138 4.78 -9.94 7.10
C GLY A 138 6.13 -9.64 6.49
N ALA A 139 6.40 -8.37 6.23
CA ALA A 139 7.61 -7.90 5.56
C ALA A 139 8.23 -6.69 6.28
N ARG A 140 9.45 -6.35 5.86
CA ARG A 140 10.22 -5.19 6.30
C ARG A 140 10.78 -4.44 5.09
N PRO A 141 11.24 -3.16 5.22
CA PRO A 141 11.95 -2.48 4.14
C PRO A 141 13.13 -3.30 3.63
N HIS A 142 13.29 -3.34 2.30
CA HIS A 142 14.43 -3.99 1.68
C HIS A 142 15.66 -3.09 1.79
N GLU A 143 16.76 -3.63 2.29
CA GLU A 143 18.03 -2.95 2.37
C GLU A 143 18.92 -3.34 1.19
N MET A 144 19.55 -2.35 0.56
CA MET A 144 20.43 -2.54 -0.59
C MET A 144 21.87 -2.26 -0.18
N ALA A 145 22.81 -3.12 -0.60
CA ALA A 145 24.21 -2.99 -0.23
C ALA A 145 24.88 -1.68 -0.69
N PHE A 146 24.38 -1.09 -1.80
CA PHE A 146 24.88 0.20 -2.31
C PHE A 146 24.29 1.42 -1.58
N MET A 147 23.29 1.20 -0.70
CA MET A 147 22.59 2.23 0.06
C MET A 147 22.24 1.67 1.45
N PRO A 148 23.24 1.44 2.32
CA PRO A 148 22.99 0.91 3.66
C PRO A 148 22.23 1.91 4.52
N VAL A 149 21.18 1.45 5.19
CA VAL A 149 20.37 2.27 6.09
C VAL A 149 21.12 2.45 7.41
N ASP A 150 21.48 3.69 7.75
CA ASP A 150 22.12 4.05 9.02
C ASP A 150 21.10 4.54 10.07
N GLY A 151 19.89 4.86 9.62
CA GLY A 151 18.80 5.34 10.47
C GLY A 151 18.82 6.84 10.79
N GLU A 152 19.84 7.58 10.33
CA GLU A 152 20.02 9.01 10.55
C GLU A 152 20.03 9.81 9.23
N HIS A 153 20.92 9.47 8.29
CA HIS A 153 21.08 10.13 6.99
C HIS A 153 20.47 9.30 5.87
N VAL A 154 20.70 8.00 5.89
CA VAL A 154 20.06 7.04 4.98
C VAL A 154 19.00 6.30 5.78
N ILE A 155 17.74 6.56 5.49
CA ILE A 155 16.61 6.10 6.28
C ILE A 155 15.68 5.19 5.47
N SER A 156 14.93 4.36 6.17
CA SER A 156 13.79 3.62 5.61
C SER A 156 12.47 4.34 5.90
N SER A 157 11.36 3.78 5.40
CA SER A 157 10.01 4.27 5.72
C SER A 157 9.73 4.34 7.23
N ARG A 158 10.37 3.45 8.03
CA ARG A 158 10.20 3.43 9.49
C ARG A 158 10.70 4.71 10.14
N GLN A 159 11.94 5.16 9.81
CA GLN A 159 12.48 6.41 10.34
C GLN A 159 11.77 7.64 9.73
N ALA A 160 11.37 7.56 8.45
CA ALA A 160 10.61 8.62 7.80
C ALA A 160 9.28 8.94 8.53
N LEU A 161 8.67 7.97 9.22
CA LEU A 161 7.49 8.16 10.07
C LEU A 161 7.77 8.93 11.37
N THR A 162 9.03 9.08 11.76
CA THR A 162 9.41 9.55 13.10
C THR A 162 10.46 10.65 13.09
N LEU A 163 10.76 11.28 11.95
CA LEU A 163 11.64 12.43 11.90
C LEU A 163 11.10 13.56 12.78
N THR A 164 11.96 14.17 13.56
CA THR A 164 11.57 15.25 14.50
C THR A 164 11.73 16.65 13.92
N ARG A 165 12.46 16.79 12.82
CA ARG A 165 12.67 18.04 12.08
C ARG A 165 12.66 17.81 10.58
N LEU A 166 12.20 18.82 9.84
CA LEU A 166 12.22 18.80 8.39
C LEU A 166 13.67 18.96 7.89
N PRO A 167 14.16 18.09 7.00
CA PRO A 167 15.38 18.36 6.27
C PRO A 167 15.15 19.48 5.24
N GLU A 168 16.20 20.16 4.79
CA GLU A 168 16.07 21.09 3.66
C GLU A 168 15.93 20.36 2.34
N THR A 169 16.67 19.25 2.20
CA THR A 169 16.74 18.45 0.98
C THR A 169 16.58 16.96 1.26
N MET A 170 15.85 16.25 0.41
CA MET A 170 15.65 14.80 0.52
C MET A 170 15.72 14.16 -0.87
N VAL A 171 16.48 13.06 -0.97
CA VAL A 171 16.43 12.16 -2.12
C VAL A 171 15.60 10.94 -1.73
N VAL A 172 14.56 10.63 -2.51
CA VAL A 172 13.73 9.43 -2.35
C VAL A 172 14.09 8.44 -3.46
N VAL A 173 14.57 7.28 -3.09
CA VAL A 173 14.97 6.22 -4.03
C VAL A 173 13.83 5.21 -4.15
N GLY A 174 13.21 5.16 -5.34
CA GLY A 174 12.02 4.39 -5.64
C GLY A 174 10.74 5.22 -5.61
N SER A 175 9.89 5.06 -6.63
CA SER A 175 8.62 5.78 -6.82
C SER A 175 7.38 4.90 -6.73
N GLY A 176 7.47 3.75 -6.06
CA GLY A 176 6.30 2.97 -5.67
C GLY A 176 5.42 3.73 -4.67
N ALA A 177 4.34 3.11 -4.18
CA ALA A 177 3.40 3.75 -3.27
C ALA A 177 4.09 4.42 -2.06
N ILE A 178 4.99 3.70 -1.38
CA ILE A 178 5.71 4.20 -0.20
C ILE A 178 6.56 5.44 -0.55
N GLY A 179 7.40 5.33 -1.58
CA GLY A 179 8.28 6.42 -1.99
C GLY A 179 7.51 7.65 -2.43
N SER A 180 6.45 7.46 -3.21
CA SER A 180 5.60 8.56 -3.70
C SER A 180 4.83 9.24 -2.57
N GLU A 181 4.29 8.50 -1.60
CA GLU A 181 3.57 9.07 -0.45
C GLU A 181 4.50 9.92 0.44
N PHE A 182 5.69 9.41 0.77
CA PHE A 182 6.66 10.19 1.56
C PHE A 182 7.23 11.35 0.77
N ALA A 183 7.54 11.17 -0.52
CA ALA A 183 8.01 12.27 -1.36
C ALA A 183 6.96 13.40 -1.42
N TRP A 184 5.68 13.05 -1.59
CA TRP A 184 4.60 14.03 -1.55
C TRP A 184 4.49 14.70 -0.16
N PHE A 185 4.53 13.92 0.92
CA PHE A 185 4.43 14.43 2.29
C PHE A 185 5.49 15.48 2.59
N TYR A 186 6.76 15.15 2.37
CA TYR A 186 7.85 16.07 2.68
C TYR A 186 7.86 17.28 1.74
N ALA A 187 7.58 17.08 0.45
CA ALA A 187 7.50 18.19 -0.50
C ALA A 187 6.34 19.16 -0.18
N ALA A 188 5.18 18.65 0.23
CA ALA A 188 4.04 19.47 0.67
C ALA A 188 4.37 20.33 1.90
N LEU A 189 5.26 19.83 2.78
CA LEU A 189 5.77 20.58 3.96
C LEU A 189 6.93 21.54 3.64
N GLY A 190 7.39 21.58 2.38
CA GLY A 190 8.39 22.55 1.90
C GLY A 190 9.80 22.00 1.74
N VAL A 191 10.03 20.69 1.92
CA VAL A 191 11.32 20.04 1.65
C VAL A 191 11.58 19.99 0.15
N LYS A 192 12.81 20.25 -0.28
CA LYS A 192 13.24 20.05 -1.68
C LYS A 192 13.46 18.57 -1.93
N VAL A 193 12.49 17.92 -2.57
CA VAL A 193 12.50 16.48 -2.82
C VAL A 193 12.95 16.17 -4.25
N THR A 194 13.85 15.21 -4.38
CA THR A 194 14.19 14.55 -5.65
C THR A 194 13.86 13.08 -5.57
N VAL A 195 12.97 12.60 -6.43
CA VAL A 195 12.63 11.18 -6.57
C VAL A 195 13.51 10.58 -7.66
N VAL A 196 14.23 9.51 -7.33
CA VAL A 196 15.05 8.75 -8.28
C VAL A 196 14.41 7.39 -8.51
N GLU A 197 14.03 7.11 -9.76
CA GLU A 197 13.35 5.89 -10.17
C GLU A 197 14.14 5.17 -11.26
N TYR A 198 14.42 3.89 -11.01
CA TYR A 198 15.12 3.02 -11.95
C TYR A 198 14.30 2.74 -13.22
N MET A 199 13.00 2.55 -13.05
CA MET A 199 12.07 2.27 -14.15
C MET A 199 11.84 3.51 -15.03
N PRO A 200 11.33 3.32 -16.28
CA PRO A 200 11.19 4.44 -17.23
C PRO A 200 10.09 5.44 -16.87
N ARG A 201 9.26 5.18 -15.86
CA ARG A 201 8.15 6.04 -15.43
C ARG A 201 7.96 5.99 -13.91
N MET A 202 7.41 7.04 -13.34
CA MET A 202 6.99 7.09 -11.95
C MET A 202 5.82 6.11 -11.72
N MET A 203 5.76 5.47 -10.54
CA MET A 203 4.73 4.46 -10.21
C MET A 203 4.64 3.39 -11.31
N PRO A 204 5.69 2.60 -11.55
CA PRO A 204 5.85 1.78 -12.75
C PRO A 204 4.80 0.66 -12.90
N LEU A 205 4.10 0.30 -11.83
CA LEU A 205 3.04 -0.71 -11.84
C LEU A 205 1.67 -0.15 -12.25
N GLU A 206 1.51 1.18 -12.27
CA GLU A 206 0.28 1.84 -12.65
C GLU A 206 0.16 2.00 -14.19
N ASP A 207 -1.04 2.34 -14.64
CA ASP A 207 -1.27 2.70 -16.05
C ASP A 207 -0.41 3.90 -16.46
N GLU A 208 0.04 3.94 -17.70
CA GLU A 208 0.97 4.97 -18.18
C GLU A 208 0.39 6.39 -18.07
N GLU A 209 -0.92 6.56 -18.27
CA GLU A 209 -1.55 7.87 -18.10
C GLU A 209 -1.55 8.33 -16.64
N VAL A 210 -1.69 7.39 -15.70
CA VAL A 210 -1.55 7.64 -14.26
C VAL A 210 -0.13 8.12 -13.97
N SER A 211 0.89 7.40 -14.42
CA SER A 211 2.30 7.78 -14.26
C SER A 211 2.55 9.20 -14.78
N LYS A 212 2.10 9.51 -15.99
CA LYS A 212 2.24 10.84 -16.59
C LYS A 212 1.50 11.94 -15.81
N ALA A 213 0.34 11.63 -15.25
CA ALA A 213 -0.41 12.57 -14.43
C ALA A 213 0.32 12.86 -13.12
N MET A 214 0.88 11.84 -12.48
CA MET A 214 1.63 11.97 -11.23
C MET A 214 2.95 12.71 -11.42
N GLU A 215 3.68 12.47 -12.49
CA GLU A 215 4.88 13.25 -12.83
C GLU A 215 4.56 14.75 -12.99
N ARG A 216 3.40 15.08 -13.60
CA ARG A 216 2.94 16.49 -13.69
C ARG A 216 2.59 17.05 -12.32
N ALA A 217 1.92 16.27 -11.45
CA ALA A 217 1.55 16.70 -10.11
C ALA A 217 2.79 16.97 -9.23
N PHE A 218 3.79 16.08 -9.29
CA PHE A 218 5.05 16.29 -8.57
C PHE A 218 5.83 17.50 -9.08
N ARG A 219 5.81 17.76 -10.39
CA ARG A 219 6.41 18.97 -10.95
C ARG A 219 5.72 20.25 -10.47
N LYS A 220 4.36 20.27 -10.38
CA LYS A 220 3.61 21.37 -9.77
C LYS A 220 4.00 21.60 -8.31
N LEU A 221 4.28 20.52 -7.58
CA LEU A 221 4.76 20.54 -6.20
C LEU A 221 6.26 20.94 -6.09
N ARG A 222 6.93 21.20 -7.22
CA ARG A 222 8.37 21.49 -7.33
C ARG A 222 9.27 20.35 -6.85
N ALA A 223 8.78 19.14 -6.80
CA ALA A 223 9.59 17.95 -6.60
C ALA A 223 10.18 17.50 -7.95
N ALA A 224 11.47 17.20 -7.96
CA ALA A 224 12.13 16.63 -9.14
C ALA A 224 11.83 15.14 -9.22
N VAL A 225 11.60 14.62 -10.45
CA VAL A 225 11.43 13.19 -10.71
C VAL A 225 12.42 12.77 -11.81
N MET A 226 13.30 11.86 -11.47
CA MET A 226 14.37 11.33 -12.35
C MET A 226 14.09 9.86 -12.64
N THR A 227 13.35 9.58 -13.71
CA THR A 227 13.06 8.22 -14.17
C THR A 227 14.19 7.67 -15.05
N SER A 228 14.23 6.36 -15.29
CA SER A 228 15.34 5.67 -15.97
C SER A 228 16.70 6.04 -15.36
N THR A 229 16.78 6.16 -14.05
CA THR A 229 17.96 6.62 -13.32
C THR A 229 18.29 5.64 -12.21
N THR A 230 19.50 5.09 -12.26
CA THR A 230 20.00 4.10 -11.31
C THR A 230 20.83 4.79 -10.23
N VAL A 231 20.56 4.50 -8.96
CA VAL A 231 21.46 4.84 -7.86
C VAL A 231 22.60 3.82 -7.81
N LYS A 232 23.83 4.28 -7.85
CA LYS A 232 25.06 3.43 -7.81
C LYS A 232 25.61 3.29 -6.41
N SER A 233 25.64 4.39 -5.66
CA SER A 233 26.10 4.40 -4.28
C SER A 233 25.48 5.56 -3.50
N VAL A 234 25.42 5.42 -2.19
CA VAL A 234 25.09 6.49 -1.25
C VAL A 234 26.15 6.50 -0.17
N ARG A 235 26.73 7.67 0.09
CA ARG A 235 27.75 7.88 1.13
C ARG A 235 27.42 9.13 1.93
N VAL A 236 27.74 9.13 3.21
CA VAL A 236 27.68 10.33 4.04
C VAL A 236 29.07 10.97 4.04
N ASN A 237 29.15 12.23 3.65
CA ASN A 237 30.40 12.99 3.59
C ASN A 237 30.79 13.55 4.97
N ALA A 238 31.96 14.20 5.05
CA ALA A 238 32.47 14.76 6.30
C ALA A 238 31.59 15.88 6.90
N GLU A 239 30.72 16.48 6.10
CA GLU A 239 29.79 17.53 6.50
C GLU A 239 28.44 16.96 6.99
N GLY A 240 28.28 15.62 7.04
CA GLY A 240 27.04 14.96 7.44
C GLY A 240 25.94 15.02 6.36
N ARG A 241 26.32 15.17 5.08
CA ARG A 241 25.38 15.15 3.96
C ARG A 241 25.53 13.89 3.12
N CYS A 242 24.41 13.41 2.59
CA CYS A 242 24.41 12.29 1.66
C CYS A 242 24.88 12.72 0.27
N GLU A 243 25.85 12.02 -0.27
CA GLU A 243 26.25 12.05 -1.68
C GLU A 243 25.68 10.82 -2.36
N VAL A 244 24.80 11.04 -3.34
CA VAL A 244 24.09 9.99 -4.08
C VAL A 244 24.62 9.96 -5.50
N GLU A 245 25.42 8.96 -5.82
CA GLU A 245 25.91 8.73 -7.18
C GLU A 245 24.78 8.09 -8.00
N ILE A 246 24.37 8.76 -9.07
CA ILE A 246 23.31 8.28 -9.97
C ILE A 246 23.82 8.17 -11.40
N GLU A 247 23.20 7.31 -12.19
CA GLU A 247 23.43 7.20 -13.62
C GLU A 247 22.09 7.18 -14.35
N GLY A 248 21.86 8.22 -15.11
CA GLY A 248 20.65 8.39 -15.92
C GLY A 248 20.98 8.62 -17.40
N LYS A 249 19.97 9.05 -18.18
CA LYS A 249 20.12 9.32 -19.62
C LYS A 249 21.19 10.37 -19.98
N LYS A 250 21.55 11.25 -19.04
CA LYS A 250 22.57 12.30 -19.21
C LYS A 250 23.97 11.85 -18.78
N GLY A 251 24.12 10.61 -18.34
CA GLY A 251 25.33 10.05 -17.77
C GLY A 251 25.36 10.12 -16.25
N PRO A 252 26.55 9.90 -15.65
CA PRO A 252 26.72 9.92 -14.20
C PRO A 252 26.61 11.34 -13.63
N GLU A 253 25.97 11.45 -12.48
CA GLU A 253 25.77 12.70 -11.73
C GLU A 253 25.79 12.38 -10.23
N THR A 254 26.17 13.34 -9.39
CA THR A 254 26.08 13.23 -7.93
C THR A 254 25.07 14.23 -7.39
N LEU A 255 24.06 13.72 -6.69
CA LEU A 255 23.10 14.53 -5.94
C LEU A 255 23.59 14.65 -4.49
N THR A 256 23.33 15.81 -3.87
CA THR A 256 23.62 16.04 -2.45
C THR A 256 22.32 16.32 -1.71
N ALA A 257 22.09 15.63 -0.59
CA ALA A 257 20.91 15.81 0.23
C ALA A 257 21.21 15.64 1.73
N ASP A 258 20.35 16.18 2.58
CA ASP A 258 20.44 15.98 4.03
C ASP A 258 20.02 14.56 4.41
N ILE A 259 19.02 14.04 3.70
CA ILE A 259 18.46 12.70 3.93
C ILE A 259 18.24 11.97 2.62
N VAL A 260 18.53 10.68 2.61
CA VAL A 260 18.14 9.73 1.57
C VAL A 260 17.11 8.75 2.15
N LEU A 261 15.93 8.70 1.55
CA LEU A 261 14.90 7.71 1.88
C LEU A 261 14.98 6.52 0.92
N SER A 262 15.28 5.34 1.47
CA SER A 262 15.20 4.06 0.75
C SER A 262 13.77 3.57 0.69
N ALA A 263 13.19 3.53 -0.53
CA ALA A 263 11.84 3.04 -0.83
C ALA A 263 11.86 2.02 -1.99
N VAL A 264 12.89 1.17 -2.03
CA VAL A 264 13.21 0.22 -3.11
C VAL A 264 12.50 -1.13 -2.97
N GLY A 265 11.46 -1.21 -2.18
CA GLY A 265 10.67 -2.41 -1.96
C GLY A 265 10.76 -2.96 -0.54
N ILE A 266 10.21 -4.17 -0.39
CA ILE A 266 10.11 -4.88 0.89
C ILE A 266 10.71 -6.27 0.77
N LYS A 267 11.09 -6.86 1.91
CA LYS A 267 11.58 -8.23 2.03
C LYS A 267 10.76 -8.99 3.06
N SER A 268 10.36 -10.21 2.73
CA SER A 268 9.57 -11.07 3.63
C SER A 268 10.33 -11.43 4.91
N ASN A 269 9.61 -11.53 6.03
CA ASN A 269 10.15 -11.92 7.32
C ASN A 269 10.06 -13.45 7.48
N ILE A 270 10.94 -14.17 6.80
CA ILE A 270 10.95 -15.63 6.77
C ILE A 270 12.19 -16.25 7.42
N GLU A 271 13.17 -15.45 7.78
CA GLU A 271 14.41 -15.95 8.40
C GLU A 271 14.19 -16.34 9.88
N GLY A 272 14.74 -17.46 10.28
CA GLY A 272 14.76 -17.93 11.66
C GLY A 272 13.42 -18.44 12.21
N ILE A 273 12.36 -18.49 11.40
CA ILE A 273 11.05 -18.99 11.83
C ILE A 273 10.84 -20.49 11.66
N GLY A 274 11.89 -21.25 11.27
CA GLY A 274 11.87 -22.71 11.20
C GLY A 274 11.43 -23.29 9.86
N LEU A 275 11.49 -22.50 8.75
CA LEU A 275 11.08 -23.00 7.44
C LEU A 275 12.04 -24.04 6.87
N GLU A 276 13.34 -23.77 6.95
CA GLU A 276 14.38 -24.64 6.39
C GLU A 276 14.41 -26.00 7.11
N GLU A 277 14.30 -25.99 8.45
CA GLU A 277 14.34 -27.20 9.28
C GLU A 277 13.16 -28.13 9.01
N LEU A 278 12.02 -27.59 8.59
CA LEU A 278 10.84 -28.37 8.24
C LEU A 278 10.73 -28.64 6.73
N GLY A 279 11.67 -28.17 5.92
CA GLY A 279 11.62 -28.31 4.46
C GLY A 279 10.43 -27.61 3.81
N ILE A 280 9.99 -26.49 4.41
CA ILE A 280 8.93 -25.65 3.79
C ILE A 280 9.49 -24.99 2.53
N ALA A 281 8.79 -25.16 1.42
CA ALA A 281 9.25 -24.68 0.14
C ALA A 281 9.20 -23.14 0.05
N VAL A 282 10.33 -22.54 -0.34
CA VAL A 282 10.50 -21.11 -0.52
C VAL A 282 11.10 -20.85 -1.89
N GLU A 283 10.55 -19.89 -2.62
CA GLU A 283 11.14 -19.40 -3.86
C GLU A 283 11.46 -17.92 -3.72
N ARG A 284 12.74 -17.54 -3.91
CA ARG A 284 13.28 -16.20 -3.63
C ARG A 284 13.08 -15.83 -2.15
N ASP A 285 12.09 -15.02 -1.82
CA ASP A 285 11.74 -14.65 -0.44
C ASP A 285 10.26 -14.94 -0.13
N LYS A 286 9.61 -15.86 -0.89
CA LYS A 286 8.19 -16.19 -0.75
C LYS A 286 7.99 -17.66 -0.41
N VAL A 287 7.17 -17.92 0.62
CA VAL A 287 6.70 -19.27 0.94
C VAL A 287 5.73 -19.73 -0.16
N LEU A 288 5.95 -20.91 -0.72
CA LEU A 288 5.07 -21.48 -1.71
C LEU A 288 3.84 -22.09 -1.04
N VAL A 289 2.66 -21.72 -1.52
CA VAL A 289 1.37 -22.18 -1.03
C VAL A 289 0.41 -22.51 -2.17
N ASP A 290 -0.59 -23.33 -1.88
CA ASP A 290 -1.71 -23.55 -2.80
C ASP A 290 -2.75 -22.40 -2.73
N GLN A 291 -3.84 -22.54 -3.48
CA GLN A 291 -4.93 -21.55 -3.53
C GLN A 291 -5.67 -21.34 -2.19
N PHE A 292 -5.46 -22.20 -1.20
CA PHE A 292 -5.99 -22.14 0.16
C PHE A 292 -4.88 -21.92 1.21
N TYR A 293 -3.71 -21.45 0.75
CA TYR A 293 -2.57 -21.07 1.59
C TYR A 293 -1.88 -22.21 2.35
N ARG A 294 -2.09 -23.48 1.91
CA ARG A 294 -1.39 -24.63 2.47
C ARG A 294 0.04 -24.66 1.93
N THR A 295 1.00 -24.86 2.82
CA THR A 295 2.38 -25.16 2.43
C THR A 295 2.50 -26.64 2.04
N ASN A 296 3.70 -27.07 1.60
CA ASN A 296 4.00 -28.48 1.40
C ASN A 296 4.09 -29.31 2.69
N VAL A 297 4.03 -28.67 3.87
CA VAL A 297 4.04 -29.34 5.19
C VAL A 297 2.62 -29.37 5.75
N PRO A 298 2.02 -30.55 5.95
CA PRO A 298 0.66 -30.68 6.46
C PRO A 298 0.47 -29.94 7.81
N GLY A 299 -0.62 -29.20 7.94
CA GLY A 299 -0.94 -28.42 9.14
C GLY A 299 -0.22 -27.06 9.23
N VAL A 300 0.64 -26.71 8.24
CA VAL A 300 1.32 -25.41 8.19
C VAL A 300 0.83 -24.61 6.97
N TYR A 301 0.49 -23.36 7.22
CA TYR A 301 -0.06 -22.42 6.26
C TYR A 301 0.75 -21.12 6.26
N ALA A 302 0.69 -20.34 5.20
CA ALA A 302 1.31 -19.02 5.13
C ALA A 302 0.42 -18.03 4.36
N ILE A 303 0.35 -16.78 4.83
CA ILE A 303 -0.48 -15.71 4.26
C ILE A 303 0.22 -14.36 4.31
N GLY A 304 -0.27 -13.40 3.53
CA GLY A 304 0.20 -12.02 3.51
C GLY A 304 1.54 -11.86 2.81
N ASP A 305 2.32 -10.88 3.24
CA ASP A 305 3.53 -10.44 2.54
C ASP A 305 4.62 -11.51 2.40
N ILE A 306 4.49 -12.65 3.07
CA ILE A 306 5.42 -13.78 2.94
C ILE A 306 5.05 -14.77 1.84
N VAL A 307 3.88 -14.63 1.21
CA VAL A 307 3.47 -15.43 0.04
C VAL A 307 3.49 -14.60 -1.24
N GLY A 308 3.27 -15.23 -2.38
CA GLY A 308 3.17 -14.54 -3.67
C GLY A 308 1.95 -13.64 -3.76
N GLY A 309 2.02 -12.63 -4.62
CA GLY A 309 0.92 -11.68 -4.83
C GLY A 309 1.21 -10.26 -4.33
N PRO A 310 0.24 -9.34 -4.39
CA PRO A 310 0.41 -7.97 -3.93
C PRO A 310 0.53 -7.89 -2.40
N ALA A 311 1.58 -7.25 -1.91
CA ALA A 311 1.81 -7.04 -0.47
C ALA A 311 0.92 -5.90 0.04
N LEU A 312 -0.36 -6.20 0.25
CA LEU A 312 -1.40 -5.25 0.65
C LEU A 312 -2.19 -5.79 1.84
N ALA A 313 -2.53 -4.90 2.77
CA ALA A 313 -3.21 -5.27 4.01
C ALA A 313 -4.57 -5.96 3.78
N HIS A 314 -5.36 -5.47 2.82
CA HIS A 314 -6.65 -6.05 2.46
C HIS A 314 -6.53 -7.40 1.75
N VAL A 315 -5.45 -7.62 1.00
CA VAL A 315 -5.13 -8.93 0.41
C VAL A 315 -4.82 -9.93 1.52
N ALA A 316 -3.89 -9.60 2.41
CA ALA A 316 -3.55 -10.45 3.55
C ALA A 316 -4.78 -10.80 4.41
N SER A 317 -5.71 -9.84 4.61
CA SER A 317 -6.97 -10.08 5.33
C SER A 317 -7.87 -11.08 4.59
N ALA A 318 -8.04 -10.93 3.28
CA ALA A 318 -8.83 -11.86 2.46
C ALA A 318 -8.21 -13.26 2.43
N GLU A 319 -6.89 -13.35 2.29
CA GLU A 319 -6.14 -14.60 2.39
C GLU A 319 -6.33 -15.28 3.74
N GLY A 320 -6.26 -14.50 4.83
CA GLY A 320 -6.49 -15.01 6.19
C GLY A 320 -7.88 -15.61 6.38
N ILE A 321 -8.92 -14.96 5.87
CA ILE A 321 -10.30 -15.47 5.91
C ILE A 321 -10.41 -16.75 5.09
N CYS A 322 -9.96 -16.74 3.84
CA CYS A 322 -10.00 -17.89 2.94
C CYS A 322 -9.25 -19.09 3.53
N CYS A 323 -8.03 -18.87 4.05
CA CYS A 323 -7.22 -19.89 4.70
C CYS A 323 -7.96 -20.56 5.89
N VAL A 324 -8.51 -19.75 6.80
CA VAL A 324 -9.21 -20.25 7.99
C VAL A 324 -10.50 -20.95 7.62
N GLU A 325 -11.27 -20.44 6.66
CA GLU A 325 -12.49 -21.08 6.19
C GLU A 325 -12.21 -22.44 5.56
N ALA A 326 -11.12 -22.56 4.77
CA ALA A 326 -10.67 -23.83 4.23
C ALA A 326 -10.20 -24.83 5.32
N ILE A 327 -9.48 -24.36 6.35
CA ILE A 327 -9.09 -25.16 7.53
C ILE A 327 -10.34 -25.70 8.25
N CYS A 328 -11.39 -24.89 8.33
CA CYS A 328 -12.63 -25.26 9.01
C CYS A 328 -13.61 -26.07 8.14
N GLY A 329 -13.27 -26.34 6.88
CA GLY A 329 -14.10 -27.15 5.97
C GLY A 329 -15.29 -26.42 5.36
N LEU A 330 -15.23 -25.08 5.21
CA LEU A 330 -16.31 -24.26 4.66
C LEU A 330 -16.26 -24.08 3.12
N ASP A 331 -15.31 -24.67 2.42
CA ASP A 331 -15.17 -24.59 0.96
C ASP A 331 -15.23 -23.15 0.39
N PRO A 332 -14.35 -22.24 0.83
CA PRO A 332 -14.35 -20.86 0.36
C PRO A 332 -13.93 -20.77 -1.12
N ALA A 333 -14.42 -19.75 -1.82
CA ALA A 333 -13.86 -19.41 -3.11
C ALA A 333 -12.40 -18.89 -2.92
N PRO A 334 -11.45 -19.29 -3.78
CA PRO A 334 -10.11 -18.72 -3.78
C PRO A 334 -10.14 -17.20 -3.97
N VAL A 335 -9.14 -16.51 -3.42
CA VAL A 335 -9.00 -15.06 -3.62
C VAL A 335 -8.74 -14.75 -5.10
N ASP A 336 -9.54 -13.87 -5.68
CA ASP A 336 -9.34 -13.39 -7.06
C ASP A 336 -8.31 -12.26 -7.10
N TYR A 337 -7.07 -12.62 -7.38
CA TYR A 337 -5.96 -11.67 -7.50
C TYR A 337 -6.09 -10.72 -8.71
N SER A 338 -7.00 -10.98 -9.64
CA SER A 338 -7.25 -10.09 -10.77
C SER A 338 -8.11 -8.88 -10.42
N ALA A 339 -8.84 -8.93 -9.30
CA ALA A 339 -9.78 -7.91 -8.85
C ALA A 339 -9.35 -7.18 -7.56
N ILE A 340 -8.04 -7.13 -7.30
CA ILE A 340 -7.50 -6.44 -6.11
C ILE A 340 -7.29 -4.96 -6.42
N PRO A 341 -7.92 -4.04 -5.66
CA PRO A 341 -7.66 -2.61 -5.82
C PRO A 341 -6.31 -2.21 -5.21
N SER A 342 -5.63 -1.26 -5.86
CA SER A 342 -4.42 -0.60 -5.40
C SER A 342 -4.69 0.89 -5.18
N CYS A 343 -4.11 1.47 -4.13
CA CYS A 343 -4.28 2.88 -3.79
C CYS A 343 -2.96 3.54 -3.38
N VAL A 344 -2.74 4.77 -3.84
CA VAL A 344 -1.65 5.64 -3.39
C VAL A 344 -2.25 6.96 -2.91
N PHE A 345 -1.95 7.33 -1.67
CA PHE A 345 -2.62 8.42 -0.96
C PHE A 345 -1.86 9.76 -1.03
N THR A 346 -1.29 10.04 -2.18
CA THR A 346 -0.74 11.37 -2.51
C THR A 346 -1.87 12.39 -2.72
N SER A 347 -1.56 13.63 -3.10
CA SER A 347 -2.55 14.55 -3.64
C SER A 347 -2.01 15.10 -4.97
N PRO A 348 -2.66 14.76 -6.10
CA PRO A 348 -3.86 13.91 -6.21
C PRO A 348 -3.61 12.46 -5.79
N GLU A 349 -4.68 11.77 -5.36
CA GLU A 349 -4.67 10.33 -5.06
C GLU A 349 -4.61 9.51 -6.35
N VAL A 350 -4.17 8.26 -6.23
CA VAL A 350 -4.22 7.26 -7.31
C VAL A 350 -4.97 6.04 -6.83
N ALA A 351 -5.82 5.49 -7.68
CA ALA A 351 -6.47 4.22 -7.42
C ALA A 351 -6.62 3.41 -8.72
N SER A 352 -6.42 2.11 -8.62
CA SER A 352 -6.51 1.21 -9.77
C SER A 352 -7.03 -0.18 -9.38
N VAL A 353 -7.64 -0.87 -10.33
CA VAL A 353 -8.01 -2.28 -10.24
C VAL A 353 -7.98 -2.91 -11.63
N GLY A 354 -7.53 -4.15 -11.70
CA GLY A 354 -7.54 -4.92 -12.95
C GLY A 354 -6.39 -4.57 -13.90
N MET A 355 -6.64 -4.78 -15.19
CA MET A 355 -5.63 -4.71 -16.25
C MET A 355 -5.35 -3.27 -16.67
N THR A 356 -4.07 -2.89 -16.80
CA THR A 356 -3.67 -1.62 -17.42
C THR A 356 -3.78 -1.72 -18.94
N GLU A 357 -3.84 -0.56 -19.62
CA GLU A 357 -3.87 -0.53 -21.10
C GLU A 357 -2.60 -1.17 -21.69
N GLN A 358 -1.43 -0.94 -21.10
CA GLN A 358 -0.18 -1.56 -21.54
C GLN A 358 -0.23 -3.10 -21.41
N GLN A 359 -0.76 -3.61 -20.31
CA GLN A 359 -0.93 -5.06 -20.11
C GLN A 359 -1.90 -5.66 -21.14
N ALA A 360 -2.97 -4.95 -21.50
CA ALA A 360 -3.89 -5.36 -22.53
C ALA A 360 -3.18 -5.45 -23.90
N GLN A 361 -2.39 -4.42 -24.24
CA GLN A 361 -1.59 -4.40 -25.47
C GLN A 361 -0.56 -5.53 -25.52
N GLU A 362 0.21 -5.72 -24.44
CA GLU A 362 1.24 -6.76 -24.33
C GLU A 362 0.65 -8.18 -24.44
N ARG A 363 -0.57 -8.39 -23.93
CA ARG A 363 -1.27 -9.67 -23.97
C ARG A 363 -2.11 -9.88 -25.23
N GLY A 364 -2.19 -8.87 -26.10
CA GLY A 364 -3.01 -8.91 -27.31
C GLY A 364 -4.52 -9.00 -27.03
N VAL A 365 -4.95 -8.50 -25.87
CA VAL A 365 -6.38 -8.42 -25.51
C VAL A 365 -7.00 -7.24 -26.21
N ALA A 366 -8.07 -7.45 -26.97
CA ALA A 366 -8.83 -6.36 -27.57
C ALA A 366 -9.62 -5.62 -26.50
N TYR A 367 -9.61 -4.29 -26.57
CA TYR A 367 -10.23 -3.45 -25.54
C TYR A 367 -10.77 -2.16 -26.12
N LYS A 368 -11.70 -1.54 -25.37
CA LYS A 368 -12.18 -0.17 -25.56
C LYS A 368 -11.78 0.65 -24.33
N VAL A 369 -11.48 1.92 -24.52
CA VAL A 369 -11.15 2.86 -23.43
C VAL A 369 -12.22 3.91 -23.32
N GLY A 370 -12.74 4.10 -22.11
CA GLY A 370 -13.51 5.28 -21.74
C GLY A 370 -12.72 6.14 -20.76
N ARG A 371 -12.75 7.45 -20.97
CA ARG A 371 -11.99 8.38 -20.12
C ARG A 371 -12.81 9.63 -19.84
N PHE A 372 -12.88 10.03 -18.57
CA PHE A 372 -13.53 11.26 -18.14
C PHE A 372 -12.56 12.12 -17.31
N PRO A 373 -12.20 13.35 -17.77
CA PRO A 373 -11.33 14.24 -17.03
C PRO A 373 -12.12 15.00 -15.95
N PHE A 374 -11.56 15.16 -14.76
CA PHE A 374 -12.22 15.91 -13.68
C PHE A 374 -12.36 17.41 -13.95
N THR A 375 -11.72 17.94 -14.99
CA THR A 375 -12.00 19.31 -15.49
C THR A 375 -13.44 19.48 -15.97
N ALA A 376 -14.13 18.40 -16.36
CA ALA A 376 -15.54 18.38 -16.74
C ALA A 376 -16.49 18.06 -15.56
N SER A 377 -15.96 17.69 -14.37
CA SER A 377 -16.78 17.36 -13.20
C SER A 377 -17.25 18.60 -12.45
N GLY A 378 -18.56 18.71 -12.23
CA GLY A 378 -19.16 19.75 -11.38
C GLY A 378 -18.67 19.64 -9.92
N LYS A 379 -18.56 18.42 -9.39
CA LYS A 379 -18.07 18.18 -8.01
C LYS A 379 -16.62 18.59 -7.84
N ALA A 380 -15.74 18.20 -8.77
CA ALA A 380 -14.33 18.59 -8.75
C ALA A 380 -14.16 20.11 -8.84
N THR A 381 -14.98 20.76 -9.69
CA THR A 381 -15.00 22.24 -9.83
C THR A 381 -15.44 22.90 -8.53
N ALA A 382 -16.51 22.43 -7.89
CA ALA A 382 -16.99 22.95 -6.61
C ALA A 382 -15.99 22.73 -5.46
N ALA A 383 -15.22 21.64 -5.49
CA ALA A 383 -14.18 21.36 -4.51
C ALA A 383 -12.89 22.17 -4.72
N GLY A 384 -12.71 22.80 -5.90
CA GLY A 384 -11.49 23.53 -6.27
C GLY A 384 -10.31 22.61 -6.64
N ASP A 385 -10.57 21.33 -6.86
CA ASP A 385 -9.55 20.33 -7.24
C ASP A 385 -10.00 19.55 -8.46
N ARG A 386 -9.53 19.97 -9.62
CA ARG A 386 -9.93 19.47 -10.96
C ARG A 386 -8.86 18.63 -11.63
N ASP A 387 -7.75 18.38 -10.95
CA ASP A 387 -6.66 17.57 -11.49
C ASP A 387 -7.04 16.09 -11.47
N GLY A 388 -6.93 15.42 -12.60
CA GLY A 388 -7.12 13.99 -12.73
C GLY A 388 -8.21 13.54 -13.68
N PHE A 389 -8.54 12.27 -13.59
CA PHE A 389 -9.46 11.58 -14.50
C PHE A 389 -9.89 10.22 -13.95
N VAL A 390 -10.95 9.69 -14.55
CA VAL A 390 -11.31 8.27 -14.52
C VAL A 390 -11.02 7.67 -15.89
N LYS A 391 -10.33 6.53 -15.94
CA LYS A 391 -10.07 5.74 -17.14
C LYS A 391 -10.54 4.31 -16.90
N LEU A 392 -11.43 3.83 -17.77
CA LEU A 392 -11.97 2.48 -17.72
C LEU A 392 -11.59 1.73 -19.00
N LEU A 393 -11.22 0.46 -18.86
CA LEU A 393 -10.94 -0.46 -19.95
C LEU A 393 -12.04 -1.52 -20.00
N PHE A 394 -12.62 -1.75 -21.16
CA PHE A 394 -13.64 -2.78 -21.38
C PHE A 394 -13.18 -3.77 -22.47
N GLY A 395 -13.49 -5.04 -22.31
CA GLY A 395 -13.24 -6.07 -23.30
C GLY A 395 -14.17 -6.00 -24.51
N GLU A 396 -13.98 -6.91 -25.47
CA GLU A 396 -14.88 -7.04 -26.63
C GLU A 396 -16.34 -7.40 -26.26
N ASP A 397 -16.51 -8.08 -25.13
CA ASP A 397 -17.80 -8.43 -24.52
C ASP A 397 -18.37 -7.31 -23.65
N ASP A 398 -17.79 -6.12 -23.70
CA ASP A 398 -18.08 -4.95 -22.88
C ASP A 398 -17.87 -5.13 -21.37
N THR A 399 -17.30 -6.23 -20.87
CA THR A 399 -16.99 -6.40 -19.45
C THR A 399 -15.81 -5.52 -19.01
N LEU A 400 -15.86 -5.04 -17.75
CA LEU A 400 -14.81 -4.19 -17.20
C LEU A 400 -13.51 -4.98 -16.99
N LEU A 401 -12.45 -4.66 -17.71
CA LEU A 401 -11.12 -5.23 -17.59
C LEU A 401 -10.26 -4.52 -16.55
N GLY A 402 -10.39 -3.21 -16.44
CA GLY A 402 -9.59 -2.40 -15.52
C GLY A 402 -10.14 -1.00 -15.34
N ALA A 403 -9.78 -0.39 -14.21
CA ALA A 403 -10.08 1.00 -13.88
C ALA A 403 -8.84 1.66 -13.28
N HIS A 404 -8.51 2.86 -13.75
CA HIS A 404 -7.33 3.62 -13.36
C HIS A 404 -7.73 5.07 -13.14
N MET A 405 -7.53 5.59 -11.95
CA MET A 405 -8.02 6.88 -11.54
C MET A 405 -6.93 7.72 -10.89
N VAL A 406 -6.94 9.00 -11.17
CA VAL A 406 -6.13 10.02 -10.49
C VAL A 406 -7.03 11.15 -10.08
N GLY A 407 -6.97 11.63 -8.84
CA GLY A 407 -7.74 12.79 -8.39
C GLY A 407 -8.12 12.73 -6.93
N GLN A 408 -8.95 13.67 -6.50
CA GLN A 408 -9.47 13.70 -5.13
C GLN A 408 -10.48 12.57 -4.91
N ASN A 409 -10.37 11.86 -3.78
CA ASN A 409 -11.27 10.79 -3.33
C ASN A 409 -11.29 9.54 -4.24
N VAL A 410 -10.37 9.37 -5.18
CA VAL A 410 -10.37 8.19 -6.06
C VAL A 410 -10.08 6.90 -5.28
N THR A 411 -9.41 6.99 -4.13
CA THR A 411 -9.16 5.86 -3.24
C THR A 411 -10.44 5.32 -2.59
N GLU A 412 -11.48 6.15 -2.43
CA GLU A 412 -12.82 5.74 -2.00
C GLU A 412 -13.67 5.27 -3.20
N MET A 413 -13.51 5.93 -4.36
CA MET A 413 -14.27 5.61 -5.57
C MET A 413 -13.96 4.23 -6.14
N ILE A 414 -12.75 3.71 -5.96
CA ILE A 414 -12.30 2.45 -6.56
C ILE A 414 -13.13 1.23 -6.14
N ALA A 415 -13.84 1.32 -5.02
CA ALA A 415 -14.70 0.24 -4.55
C ALA A 415 -15.81 -0.11 -5.55
N GLU A 416 -16.38 0.88 -6.26
CA GLU A 416 -17.40 0.67 -7.28
C GLU A 416 -16.85 -0.10 -8.49
N PRO A 417 -15.78 0.33 -9.19
CA PRO A 417 -15.18 -0.46 -10.25
C PRO A 417 -14.70 -1.84 -9.81
N THR A 418 -14.22 -1.98 -8.57
CA THR A 418 -13.82 -3.30 -8.04
C THR A 418 -15.02 -4.23 -7.96
N LEU A 419 -16.14 -3.76 -7.41
CA LEU A 419 -17.38 -4.54 -7.35
C LEU A 419 -17.94 -4.83 -8.75
N ALA A 420 -17.94 -3.82 -9.63
CA ALA A 420 -18.36 -3.97 -11.01
C ALA A 420 -17.57 -5.07 -11.74
N ARG A 421 -16.24 -5.09 -11.55
CA ARG A 421 -15.36 -6.11 -12.10
C ARG A 421 -15.68 -7.50 -11.56
N MET A 422 -15.80 -7.65 -10.23
CA MET A 422 -16.14 -8.93 -9.59
C MET A 422 -17.48 -9.51 -10.09
N LEU A 423 -18.44 -8.64 -10.42
CA LEU A 423 -19.76 -9.02 -10.93
C LEU A 423 -19.82 -9.17 -12.46
N GLY A 424 -18.71 -8.99 -13.17
CA GLY A 424 -18.67 -9.00 -14.64
C GLY A 424 -19.58 -7.94 -15.25
N ALA A 425 -19.62 -6.74 -14.65
CA ALA A 425 -20.47 -5.66 -15.14
C ALA A 425 -19.97 -5.12 -16.47
N THR A 426 -20.88 -4.82 -17.37
CA THR A 426 -20.61 -4.25 -18.69
C THR A 426 -20.59 -2.73 -18.65
N ALA A 427 -19.99 -2.10 -19.68
CA ALA A 427 -20.00 -0.65 -19.86
C ALA A 427 -21.43 -0.09 -19.79
N HIS A 428 -22.39 -0.72 -20.45
CA HIS A 428 -23.80 -0.31 -20.40
C HIS A 428 -24.40 -0.35 -18.99
N ARG A 429 -24.07 -1.36 -18.19
CA ARG A 429 -24.57 -1.44 -16.81
C ARG A 429 -24.04 -0.33 -15.93
N ILE A 430 -22.75 -0.01 -16.06
CA ILE A 430 -22.12 1.08 -15.33
C ILE A 430 -22.70 2.43 -15.78
N ALA A 431 -22.79 2.68 -17.10
CA ALA A 431 -23.36 3.89 -17.68
C ALA A 431 -24.83 4.13 -17.30
N ARG A 432 -25.61 3.06 -17.09
CA ARG A 432 -27.04 3.17 -16.67
C ARG A 432 -27.25 3.11 -15.17
N THR A 433 -26.19 2.95 -14.38
CA THR A 433 -26.29 3.09 -12.92
C THR A 433 -26.50 4.54 -12.54
N ILE A 434 -27.56 4.83 -11.77
CA ILE A 434 -27.84 6.21 -11.33
C ILE A 434 -26.84 6.59 -10.24
N HIS A 435 -25.98 7.55 -10.54
CA HIS A 435 -25.03 8.11 -9.59
C HIS A 435 -25.62 9.34 -8.89
N ALA A 436 -25.29 9.51 -7.61
CA ALA A 436 -25.72 10.68 -6.87
C ALA A 436 -25.03 11.95 -7.38
N HIS A 437 -25.79 13.04 -7.53
CA HIS A 437 -25.29 14.35 -7.96
C HIS A 437 -25.27 15.36 -6.80
N PRO A 438 -24.17 16.17 -6.62
CA PRO A 438 -22.90 16.07 -7.34
C PRO A 438 -21.89 15.18 -6.57
N THR A 439 -21.28 14.24 -7.23
CA THR A 439 -20.23 13.36 -6.67
C THR A 439 -19.08 13.18 -7.63
N MET A 440 -17.92 12.73 -7.11
CA MET A 440 -16.79 12.33 -7.95
C MET A 440 -17.08 11.04 -8.72
N ASN A 441 -17.96 10.15 -8.17
CA ASN A 441 -18.34 8.87 -8.79
C ASN A 441 -19.09 9.03 -10.12
N GLU A 442 -19.75 10.16 -10.38
CA GLU A 442 -20.30 10.46 -11.71
C GLU A 442 -19.25 10.31 -12.82
N GLY A 443 -17.96 10.52 -12.49
CA GLY A 443 -16.87 10.29 -13.42
C GLY A 443 -16.70 8.83 -13.85
N VAL A 444 -17.16 7.85 -13.06
CA VAL A 444 -17.16 6.42 -13.43
C VAL A 444 -18.23 6.16 -14.49
N MET A 445 -19.43 6.69 -14.29
CA MET A 445 -20.53 6.63 -15.26
C MET A 445 -20.12 7.28 -16.59
N GLU A 446 -19.64 8.52 -16.54
CA GLU A 446 -19.23 9.28 -17.73
C GLU A 446 -18.09 8.60 -18.51
N ALA A 447 -17.13 7.99 -17.80
CA ALA A 447 -16.07 7.20 -18.44
C ALA A 447 -16.65 5.94 -19.13
N ALA A 448 -17.66 5.29 -18.56
CA ALA A 448 -18.33 4.17 -19.20
C ALA A 448 -19.13 4.60 -20.44
N GLU A 449 -19.83 5.75 -20.37
CA GLU A 449 -20.51 6.37 -21.53
C GLU A 449 -19.51 6.74 -22.63
N ALA A 450 -18.34 7.27 -22.26
CA ALA A 450 -17.28 7.59 -23.20
C ALA A 450 -16.78 6.36 -23.97
N ALA A 451 -16.65 5.20 -23.28
CA ALA A 451 -16.28 3.94 -23.94
C ALA A 451 -17.33 3.44 -24.95
N LEU A 452 -18.59 3.81 -24.75
CA LEU A 452 -19.70 3.51 -25.66
C LEU A 452 -19.87 4.54 -26.77
N GLY A 453 -19.16 5.69 -26.72
CA GLY A 453 -19.37 6.82 -27.62
C GLY A 453 -20.65 7.62 -27.32
N GLU A 454 -21.19 7.51 -26.10
CA GLU A 454 -22.45 8.11 -25.65
C GLU A 454 -22.24 9.24 -24.61
N ALA A 455 -21.00 9.65 -24.34
CA ALA A 455 -20.70 10.68 -23.32
C ALA A 455 -21.41 12.01 -23.63
N ILE A 456 -22.02 12.60 -22.60
CA ILE A 456 -22.81 13.84 -22.72
C ILE A 456 -21.97 15.05 -22.29
N HIS A 457 -21.13 14.92 -21.27
CA HIS A 457 -20.40 16.03 -20.66
C HIS A 457 -18.90 16.08 -21.07
N LEU A 458 -18.54 15.47 -22.21
CA LEU A 458 -17.18 15.52 -22.81
C LEU A 458 -17.11 16.42 -24.02
#